data_af9586a7067493c800d554f2a5d47c79
#
_entry.id   af9586a7067493c800d554f2a5d47c79
#
_cell.length_a   1.000
_cell.length_b   1.000
_cell.length_c   1.000
_cell.angle_alpha   90.00
_cell.angle_beta   90.00
_cell.angle_gamma   90.00
#
_symmetry.space_group_name_H-M   'P 1'
#
loop_
_entity.id
_entity.type
_entity.pdbx_description
1 polymer ?
#
loop_
_entity_poly.entity_id
_entity_poly.type
_entity_poly.pdbx_seq_one_letter_code
_entity_poly.pdbx_strand_id
1 'polypeptide(L)'
;MNDQTLQWHPIFGTAIQLNTVREAETIILKSELELNKMPMRIDLVLIKKDKKPLKKNIGRILRGHNIFEYKSPGDTLNIDDFYKTYAYACFYKSNTERVDEISAEDITISFVCSRYPREMSKKLKKERNITAGQVSPGIYYLEGDPIPIQLILIPELPYKENLWLSSLRTDLVPGEHLDMLMEDYQNHKDSKDYQAMMDVIVRANHNTFEEVKDMCEALHELFAEDVQKEVAKVTEQVTKQVTNQVTNQVTEQVTKQVTQDVTRHNILLFVQALTDDGYKNEVVASRLRKYFSLSEEDIRYYLNAEQF
;
A
#
# COMPACT_ATOMS: atom_id res chain seq x y z
N MET A 1 6.90 8.48 10.46
CA MET A 1 6.93 7.14 9.83
C MET A 1 5.63 7.00 9.06
N ASN A 2 5.68 7.09 7.75
CA ASN A 2 4.51 6.77 6.93
C ASN A 2 4.41 5.25 6.89
N ASP A 3 3.39 4.72 7.55
CA ASP A 3 2.96 3.33 7.45
C ASP A 3 2.58 3.06 5.97
N GLN A 4 3.55 2.68 5.15
CA GLN A 4 3.22 2.05 3.88
C GLN A 4 2.68 0.68 4.23
N THR A 5 1.36 0.59 4.28
CA THR A 5 0.65 -0.67 4.49
C THR A 5 1.16 -1.70 3.48
N LEU A 6 1.73 -2.79 3.98
CA LEU A 6 2.23 -3.88 3.14
C LEU A 6 1.11 -4.37 2.21
N GLN A 7 1.42 -4.54 0.93
CA GLN A 7 0.45 -4.95 -0.08
C GLN A 7 0.32 -6.49 -0.10
N TRP A 8 -0.30 -7.04 0.94
CA TRP A 8 -0.43 -8.48 1.15
C TRP A 8 -1.24 -9.19 0.07
N HIS A 9 -2.36 -8.59 -0.38
CA HIS A 9 -3.28 -9.25 -1.32
C HIS A 9 -2.66 -9.47 -2.72
N PRO A 10 -2.03 -8.46 -3.37
CA PRO A 10 -1.33 -8.70 -4.63
C PRO A 10 -0.22 -9.74 -4.50
N ILE A 11 0.54 -9.70 -3.41
CA ILE A 11 1.62 -10.65 -3.14
C ILE A 11 1.10 -12.05 -2.85
N PHE A 12 -0.05 -12.18 -2.20
CA PHE A 12 -0.71 -13.46 -2.05
C PHE A 12 -1.00 -14.11 -3.41
N GLY A 13 -1.53 -13.36 -4.39
CA GLY A 13 -1.73 -13.86 -5.75
C GLY A 13 -0.43 -14.38 -6.38
N THR A 14 0.65 -13.62 -6.23
CA THR A 14 1.99 -14.03 -6.68
C THR A 14 2.48 -15.29 -5.94
N ALA A 15 2.22 -15.41 -4.63
CA ALA A 15 2.58 -16.61 -3.87
C ALA A 15 1.89 -17.87 -4.38
N ILE A 16 0.60 -17.79 -4.71
CA ILE A 16 -0.13 -18.91 -5.33
C ILE A 16 0.44 -19.23 -6.69
N GLN A 17 0.72 -18.24 -7.54
CA GLN A 17 1.34 -18.44 -8.85
C GLN A 17 2.67 -19.16 -8.74
N LEU A 18 3.57 -18.73 -7.88
CA LEU A 18 4.86 -19.37 -7.64
C LEU A 18 4.71 -20.78 -7.05
N ASN A 19 3.75 -20.98 -6.16
CA ASN A 19 3.49 -22.28 -5.56
C ASN A 19 2.92 -23.30 -6.55
N THR A 20 2.27 -22.82 -7.63
CA THR A 20 1.68 -23.64 -8.69
C THR A 20 2.42 -23.52 -10.03
N VAL A 21 3.66 -23.02 -10.04
CA VAL A 21 4.43 -22.74 -11.27
C VAL A 21 4.59 -23.96 -12.18
N ARG A 22 4.70 -25.16 -11.60
CA ARG A 22 4.84 -26.42 -12.37
C ARG A 22 3.55 -26.82 -13.11
N GLU A 23 2.42 -26.25 -12.71
CA GLU A 23 1.09 -26.47 -13.29
C GLU A 23 0.59 -25.23 -14.08
N ALA A 24 1.47 -24.24 -14.34
CA ALA A 24 1.10 -22.97 -14.97
C ALA A 24 0.37 -23.10 -16.32
N GLU A 25 0.67 -24.15 -17.09
CA GLU A 25 -0.03 -24.40 -18.37
C GLU A 25 -1.47 -24.89 -18.19
N THR A 26 -1.82 -25.42 -17.00
CA THR A 26 -3.13 -26.00 -16.70
C THR A 26 -4.04 -25.10 -15.90
N ILE A 27 -3.55 -23.92 -15.47
CA ILE A 27 -4.28 -22.97 -14.63
C ILE A 27 -4.34 -21.58 -15.27
N ILE A 28 -5.35 -20.78 -14.85
CA ILE A 28 -5.43 -19.35 -15.11
C ILE A 28 -5.69 -18.67 -13.76
N LEU A 29 -4.82 -17.72 -13.36
CA LEU A 29 -4.99 -16.90 -12.17
C LEU A 29 -5.65 -15.58 -12.55
N LYS A 30 -6.67 -15.17 -11.79
CA LYS A 30 -7.33 -13.87 -11.89
C LYS A 30 -7.40 -13.25 -10.51
N SER A 31 -6.62 -12.21 -10.27
CA SER A 31 -6.62 -11.43 -9.03
C SER A 31 -7.67 -10.33 -9.06
N GLU A 32 -8.22 -10.00 -7.89
CA GLU A 32 -9.15 -8.87 -7.68
C GLU A 32 -10.30 -8.80 -8.71
N LEU A 33 -10.91 -9.94 -9.04
CA LEU A 33 -12.00 -10.02 -9.98
C LEU A 33 -13.23 -9.28 -9.44
N GLU A 34 -13.63 -8.21 -10.14
CA GLU A 34 -14.86 -7.48 -9.82
C GLU A 34 -16.10 -8.29 -10.22
N LEU A 35 -17.02 -8.51 -9.27
CA LEU A 35 -18.24 -9.29 -9.50
C LEU A 35 -19.44 -8.44 -9.92
N ASN A 36 -19.42 -7.13 -9.66
CA ASN A 36 -20.50 -6.22 -9.99
C ASN A 36 -20.01 -4.76 -10.00
N LYS A 37 -20.89 -3.80 -10.43
CA LYS A 37 -20.64 -2.34 -10.39
C LYS A 37 -20.44 -1.77 -8.96
N MET A 38 -20.86 -2.48 -7.93
CA MET A 38 -20.46 -2.24 -6.52
C MET A 38 -19.17 -2.99 -6.24
N PRO A 39 -18.29 -2.52 -5.32
CA PRO A 39 -16.96 -3.10 -5.11
C PRO A 39 -17.00 -4.43 -4.35
N MET A 40 -17.75 -5.40 -4.88
CA MET A 40 -17.65 -6.79 -4.46
C MET A 40 -16.53 -7.44 -5.25
N ARG A 41 -15.46 -7.83 -4.56
CA ARG A 41 -14.27 -8.44 -5.17
C ARG A 41 -13.99 -9.79 -4.55
N ILE A 42 -13.57 -10.72 -5.38
CA ILE A 42 -12.94 -11.98 -4.95
C ILE A 42 -11.44 -11.72 -4.96
N ASP A 43 -10.74 -12.09 -3.90
CA ASP A 43 -9.29 -11.88 -3.79
C ASP A 43 -8.53 -12.59 -4.91
N LEU A 44 -8.88 -13.87 -5.16
CA LEU A 44 -8.26 -14.65 -6.22
C LEU A 44 -9.22 -15.73 -6.75
N VAL A 45 -9.27 -15.90 -8.06
CA VAL A 45 -9.89 -17.04 -8.71
C VAL A 45 -8.84 -17.82 -9.50
N LEU A 46 -8.69 -19.11 -9.19
CA LEU A 46 -7.87 -20.04 -9.96
C LEU A 46 -8.77 -20.92 -10.80
N ILE A 47 -8.62 -20.84 -12.14
CA ILE A 47 -9.38 -21.65 -13.09
C ILE A 47 -8.48 -22.73 -13.65
N LYS A 48 -8.87 -23.99 -13.46
CA LYS A 48 -8.17 -25.14 -14.07
C LYS A 48 -8.58 -25.32 -15.51
N LYS A 49 -7.62 -25.49 -16.39
CA LYS A 49 -7.84 -25.75 -17.82
C LYS A 49 -8.24 -27.20 -18.09
N ASP A 50 -7.92 -28.12 -17.18
CA ASP A 50 -8.27 -29.52 -17.26
C ASP A 50 -8.82 -30.06 -15.92
N LYS A 51 -9.33 -31.30 -15.94
CA LYS A 51 -9.92 -31.94 -14.75
C LYS A 51 -8.89 -32.73 -13.93
N LYS A 52 -7.60 -32.75 -14.32
CA LYS A 52 -6.58 -33.53 -13.59
C LYS A 52 -6.33 -32.90 -12.22
N PRO A 53 -6.22 -33.71 -11.15
CA PRO A 53 -5.83 -33.20 -9.83
C PRO A 53 -4.45 -32.52 -9.87
N LEU A 54 -4.30 -31.39 -9.18
CA LEU A 54 -2.99 -30.77 -9.01
C LEU A 54 -2.15 -31.60 -8.03
N LYS A 55 -0.83 -31.66 -8.29
CA LYS A 55 0.11 -32.43 -7.46
C LYS A 55 0.39 -31.78 -6.11
N LYS A 56 0.35 -30.44 -6.06
CA LYS A 56 0.53 -29.68 -4.83
C LYS A 56 -0.51 -30.04 -3.78
N ASN A 57 -0.09 -30.15 -2.52
CA ASN A 57 -0.97 -30.50 -1.40
C ASN A 57 -2.17 -29.56 -1.26
N ILE A 58 -1.96 -28.22 -1.37
CA ILE A 58 -3.03 -27.21 -1.35
C ILE A 58 -3.96 -27.30 -2.58
N GLY A 59 -3.53 -27.97 -3.64
CA GLY A 59 -4.27 -28.08 -4.91
C GLY A 59 -5.14 -29.33 -5.03
N ARG A 60 -5.05 -30.28 -4.11
CA ARG A 60 -5.75 -31.58 -4.22
C ARG A 60 -7.26 -31.49 -4.27
N ILE A 61 -7.86 -30.56 -3.51
CA ILE A 61 -9.31 -30.31 -3.47
C ILE A 61 -9.80 -29.51 -4.68
N LEU A 62 -8.90 -28.79 -5.39
CA LEU A 62 -9.28 -27.82 -6.39
C LEU A 62 -9.95 -28.47 -7.60
N ARG A 63 -11.07 -27.85 -8.03
CA ARG A 63 -11.90 -28.25 -9.18
C ARG A 63 -11.75 -27.25 -10.33
N GLY A 64 -12.73 -27.12 -11.22
CA GLY A 64 -12.70 -26.21 -12.36
C GLY A 64 -12.47 -24.75 -11.95
N HIS A 65 -13.24 -24.25 -10.98
CA HIS A 65 -13.21 -22.86 -10.52
C HIS A 65 -12.97 -22.78 -9.01
N ASN A 66 -11.92 -22.11 -8.61
CA ASN A 66 -11.44 -22.15 -7.24
C ASN A 66 -11.30 -20.73 -6.68
N ILE A 67 -12.12 -20.40 -5.70
CA ILE A 67 -12.21 -19.08 -5.09
C ILE A 67 -11.36 -19.08 -3.82
N PHE A 68 -10.46 -18.10 -3.71
CA PHE A 68 -9.62 -17.92 -2.54
C PHE A 68 -10.00 -16.62 -1.83
N GLU A 69 -10.11 -16.70 -0.52
CA GLU A 69 -10.17 -15.56 0.40
C GLU A 69 -8.92 -15.59 1.28
N TYR A 70 -8.13 -14.53 1.24
CA TYR A 70 -6.91 -14.40 2.00
C TYR A 70 -7.08 -13.42 3.16
N LYS A 71 -6.53 -13.78 4.31
CA LYS A 71 -6.42 -12.91 5.48
C LYS A 71 -4.96 -12.65 5.80
N SER A 72 -4.59 -11.38 5.80
CA SER A 72 -3.24 -10.90 6.16
C SER A 72 -2.82 -11.41 7.56
N PRO A 73 -1.54 -11.50 7.88
CA PRO A 73 -1.08 -12.06 9.15
C PRO A 73 -1.66 -11.42 10.41
N GLY A 74 -2.04 -10.14 10.35
CA GLY A 74 -2.71 -9.42 11.45
C GLY A 74 -4.22 -9.64 11.55
N ASP A 75 -4.85 -10.15 10.49
CA ASP A 75 -6.29 -10.29 10.39
C ASP A 75 -6.79 -11.64 10.93
N THR A 76 -8.07 -11.66 11.30
CA THR A 76 -8.72 -12.87 11.79
C THR A 76 -9.87 -13.26 10.87
N LEU A 77 -9.84 -14.49 10.36
CA LEU A 77 -10.93 -15.06 9.59
C LEU A 77 -12.13 -15.32 10.53
N ASN A 78 -13.29 -14.80 10.18
CA ASN A 78 -14.50 -14.87 10.98
C ASN A 78 -15.71 -15.43 10.19
N ILE A 79 -16.84 -15.58 10.85
CA ILE A 79 -18.04 -16.18 10.25
C ILE A 79 -18.64 -15.32 9.14
N ASP A 80 -18.52 -13.99 9.23
CA ASP A 80 -19.05 -13.09 8.21
C ASP A 80 -18.18 -13.16 6.94
N ASP A 81 -16.87 -13.37 7.08
CA ASP A 81 -15.97 -13.65 5.95
C ASP A 81 -16.35 -14.95 5.24
N PHE A 82 -16.69 -15.99 6.01
CA PHE A 82 -17.17 -17.24 5.44
C PHE A 82 -18.42 -17.00 4.58
N TYR A 83 -19.45 -16.36 5.14
CA TYR A 83 -20.69 -16.11 4.41
C TYR A 83 -20.47 -15.16 3.22
N LYS A 84 -19.64 -14.16 3.36
CA LYS A 84 -19.27 -13.23 2.26
C LYS A 84 -18.64 -13.99 1.10
N THR A 85 -17.62 -14.80 1.37
CA THR A 85 -16.92 -15.57 0.35
C THR A 85 -17.81 -16.63 -0.27
N TYR A 86 -18.64 -17.27 0.53
CA TYR A 86 -19.64 -18.22 0.04
C TYR A 86 -20.67 -17.57 -0.88
N ALA A 87 -21.14 -16.37 -0.53
CA ALA A 87 -21.99 -15.56 -1.41
C ALA A 87 -21.28 -15.19 -2.72
N TYR A 88 -20.01 -14.84 -2.66
CA TYR A 88 -19.20 -14.56 -3.87
C TYR A 88 -19.07 -15.79 -4.77
N ALA A 89 -18.93 -16.99 -4.20
CA ALA A 89 -18.93 -18.23 -4.95
C ALA A 89 -20.28 -18.45 -5.67
N CYS A 90 -21.40 -18.17 -4.99
CA CYS A 90 -22.74 -18.23 -5.59
C CYS A 90 -22.91 -17.18 -6.70
N PHE A 91 -22.49 -15.95 -6.48
CA PHE A 91 -22.50 -14.89 -7.50
C PHE A 91 -21.63 -15.25 -8.69
N TYR A 92 -20.42 -15.73 -8.46
CA TYR A 92 -19.51 -16.15 -9.50
C TYR A 92 -20.14 -17.24 -10.40
N LYS A 93 -20.76 -18.25 -9.77
CA LYS A 93 -21.50 -19.31 -10.47
C LYS A 93 -22.61 -18.76 -11.34
N SER A 94 -23.40 -17.82 -10.79
CA SER A 94 -24.62 -17.32 -11.45
C SER A 94 -24.37 -16.18 -12.44
N ASN A 95 -23.18 -15.54 -12.42
CA ASN A 95 -22.83 -14.42 -13.29
C ASN A 95 -22.14 -14.90 -14.58
N THR A 96 -22.84 -15.75 -15.32
CA THR A 96 -22.40 -16.34 -16.60
C THR A 96 -23.40 -16.00 -17.71
N GLU A 97 -22.98 -16.12 -18.96
CA GLU A 97 -23.84 -15.82 -20.11
C GLU A 97 -24.97 -16.84 -20.29
N ARG A 98 -24.70 -18.09 -19.95
CA ARG A 98 -25.66 -19.20 -20.09
C ARG A 98 -26.03 -19.75 -18.73
N VAL A 99 -27.28 -20.21 -18.63
CA VAL A 99 -27.77 -20.86 -17.40
C VAL A 99 -26.95 -22.11 -17.11
N ASP A 100 -26.46 -22.23 -15.88
CA ASP A 100 -25.67 -23.37 -15.36
C ASP A 100 -24.38 -23.67 -16.14
N GLU A 101 -23.78 -22.64 -16.75
CA GLU A 101 -22.52 -22.75 -17.46
C GLU A 101 -21.37 -23.22 -16.55
N ILE A 102 -21.38 -22.78 -15.30
CA ILE A 102 -20.49 -23.27 -14.24
C ILE A 102 -21.31 -24.16 -13.31
N SER A 103 -21.00 -25.47 -13.28
CA SER A 103 -21.63 -26.39 -12.33
C SER A 103 -21.18 -26.07 -10.89
N ALA A 104 -22.10 -26.18 -9.91
CA ALA A 104 -21.75 -26.08 -8.51
C ALA A 104 -20.69 -27.11 -8.08
N GLU A 105 -20.68 -28.27 -8.72
CA GLU A 105 -19.69 -29.33 -8.48
C GLU A 105 -18.27 -28.96 -8.95
N ASP A 106 -18.15 -27.98 -9.85
CA ASP A 106 -16.86 -27.51 -10.35
C ASP A 106 -16.29 -26.32 -9.56
N ILE A 107 -16.94 -25.91 -8.47
CA ILE A 107 -16.50 -24.81 -7.61
C ILE A 107 -15.86 -25.34 -6.33
N THR A 108 -14.79 -24.67 -5.86
CA THR A 108 -14.24 -24.84 -4.52
C THR A 108 -13.98 -23.49 -3.87
N ILE A 109 -13.95 -23.48 -2.53
CA ILE A 109 -13.60 -22.29 -1.74
C ILE A 109 -12.37 -22.62 -0.90
N SER A 110 -11.40 -21.72 -0.88
CA SER A 110 -10.18 -21.83 -0.09
C SER A 110 -10.00 -20.59 0.78
N PHE A 111 -10.06 -20.78 2.08
CA PHE A 111 -9.71 -19.74 3.06
C PHE A 111 -8.25 -19.88 3.43
N VAL A 112 -7.49 -18.80 3.36
CA VAL A 112 -6.05 -18.78 3.66
C VAL A 112 -5.81 -17.76 4.75
N CYS A 113 -5.23 -18.17 5.88
CA CYS A 113 -5.00 -17.30 7.02
C CYS A 113 -3.82 -17.76 7.88
N SER A 114 -3.42 -16.92 8.84
CA SER A 114 -2.31 -17.21 9.75
C SER A 114 -2.73 -17.91 11.04
N ARG A 115 -4.01 -17.87 11.40
CA ARG A 115 -4.51 -18.43 12.68
C ARG A 115 -5.76 -19.25 12.46
N TYR A 116 -5.85 -20.39 13.16
CA TYR A 116 -7.05 -21.23 13.09
C TYR A 116 -8.30 -20.49 13.61
N PRO A 117 -9.36 -20.35 12.79
CA PRO A 117 -10.53 -19.54 13.12
C PRO A 117 -11.53 -20.31 14.03
N ARG A 118 -11.17 -20.47 15.29
CA ARG A 118 -11.91 -21.31 16.27
C ARG A 118 -13.38 -20.92 16.39
N GLU A 119 -13.69 -19.63 16.49
CA GLU A 119 -15.06 -19.16 16.67
C GLU A 119 -15.90 -19.35 15.40
N MET A 120 -15.32 -19.14 14.22
CA MET A 120 -15.96 -19.48 12.95
C MET A 120 -16.28 -20.99 12.88
N SER A 121 -15.31 -21.85 13.18
CA SER A 121 -15.47 -23.29 13.14
C SER A 121 -16.56 -23.78 14.11
N LYS A 122 -16.64 -23.23 15.32
CA LYS A 122 -17.72 -23.51 16.29
C LYS A 122 -19.10 -23.13 15.76
N LYS A 123 -19.21 -21.92 15.17
CA LYS A 123 -20.45 -21.43 14.57
C LYS A 123 -20.89 -22.29 13.39
N LEU A 124 -19.96 -22.61 12.47
CA LEU A 124 -20.23 -23.46 11.32
C LEU A 124 -20.71 -24.85 11.73
N LYS A 125 -20.10 -25.44 12.76
CA LYS A 125 -20.57 -26.70 13.31
C LYS A 125 -22.00 -26.61 13.89
N LYS A 126 -22.29 -25.54 14.64
CA LYS A 126 -23.60 -25.31 15.27
C LYS A 126 -24.70 -24.99 14.26
N GLU A 127 -24.41 -24.11 13.29
CA GLU A 127 -25.43 -23.52 12.41
C GLU A 127 -25.63 -24.32 11.12
N ARG A 128 -24.58 -24.95 10.62
CA ARG A 128 -24.58 -25.65 9.32
C ARG A 128 -24.12 -27.11 9.39
N ASN A 129 -23.79 -27.62 10.56
CA ASN A 129 -23.21 -28.96 10.77
C ASN A 129 -21.90 -29.18 9.97
N ILE A 130 -21.14 -28.09 9.66
CA ILE A 130 -19.87 -28.15 8.98
C ILE A 130 -18.76 -28.35 10.00
N THR A 131 -17.91 -29.37 9.77
CA THR A 131 -16.79 -29.71 10.65
C THR A 131 -15.47 -29.59 9.90
N ALA A 132 -14.40 -29.14 10.59
CA ALA A 132 -13.06 -29.05 10.03
C ALA A 132 -12.26 -30.31 10.37
N GLY A 133 -11.79 -31.03 9.36
CA GLY A 133 -10.89 -32.19 9.48
C GLY A 133 -9.53 -31.87 8.89
N GLN A 134 -8.44 -32.09 9.64
CA GLN A 134 -7.07 -31.89 9.12
C GLN A 134 -6.72 -33.04 8.17
N VAL A 135 -6.34 -32.70 6.93
CA VAL A 135 -5.97 -33.66 5.88
C VAL A 135 -4.47 -33.67 5.59
N SER A 136 -3.77 -32.60 5.96
CA SER A 136 -2.32 -32.45 5.85
C SER A 136 -1.88 -31.35 6.81
N PRO A 137 -0.60 -31.24 7.19
CA PRO A 137 -0.15 -30.14 8.00
C PRO A 137 -0.54 -28.78 7.37
N GLY A 138 -1.24 -27.94 8.16
CA GLY A 138 -1.74 -26.64 7.72
C GLY A 138 -2.94 -26.67 6.76
N ILE A 139 -3.49 -27.84 6.42
CA ILE A 139 -4.62 -27.96 5.48
C ILE A 139 -5.77 -28.72 6.15
N TYR A 140 -6.93 -28.08 6.21
CA TYR A 140 -8.17 -28.63 6.77
C TYR A 140 -9.27 -28.61 5.71
N TYR A 141 -10.07 -29.68 5.63
CA TYR A 141 -11.29 -29.67 4.83
C TYR A 141 -12.48 -29.38 5.73
N LEU A 142 -13.37 -28.53 5.25
CA LEU A 142 -14.65 -28.21 5.91
C LEU A 142 -15.71 -29.14 5.33
N GLU A 143 -16.01 -30.21 6.07
CA GLU A 143 -16.94 -31.25 5.66
C GLU A 143 -18.38 -30.90 6.07
N GLY A 144 -19.36 -31.28 5.24
CA GLY A 144 -20.79 -31.05 5.47
C GLY A 144 -21.42 -29.99 4.55
N ASP A 145 -20.62 -29.36 3.66
CA ASP A 145 -21.12 -28.45 2.64
C ASP A 145 -21.07 -29.10 1.25
N PRO A 146 -22.06 -28.82 0.36
CA PRO A 146 -22.03 -29.32 -1.03
C PRO A 146 -20.88 -28.72 -1.86
N ILE A 147 -20.44 -27.51 -1.58
CA ILE A 147 -19.23 -26.93 -2.19
C ILE A 147 -18.01 -27.37 -1.37
N PRO A 148 -17.02 -28.01 -1.96
CA PRO A 148 -15.79 -28.35 -1.24
C PRO A 148 -15.07 -27.11 -0.76
N ILE A 149 -14.75 -27.08 0.52
CA ILE A 149 -14.12 -25.94 1.18
C ILE A 149 -12.85 -26.41 1.89
N GLN A 150 -11.76 -25.68 1.73
CA GLN A 150 -10.54 -25.88 2.52
C GLN A 150 -10.19 -24.63 3.31
N LEU A 151 -9.51 -24.86 4.43
CA LEU A 151 -8.84 -23.88 5.24
C LEU A 151 -7.33 -24.17 5.21
N ILE A 152 -6.55 -23.19 4.84
CA ILE A 152 -5.09 -23.25 4.76
C ILE A 152 -4.52 -22.35 5.86
N LEU A 153 -3.73 -22.93 6.76
CA LEU A 153 -3.00 -22.20 7.81
C LEU A 153 -1.55 -22.05 7.40
N ILE A 154 -1.18 -20.86 6.98
CA ILE A 154 0.14 -20.54 6.44
C ILE A 154 1.29 -21.00 7.35
N PRO A 155 1.29 -20.71 8.68
CA PRO A 155 2.40 -21.10 9.56
C PRO A 155 2.56 -22.61 9.78
N GLU A 156 1.51 -23.39 9.48
CA GLU A 156 1.51 -24.85 9.65
C GLU A 156 1.88 -25.60 8.35
N LEU A 157 1.99 -24.89 7.22
CA LEU A 157 2.34 -25.50 5.94
C LEU A 157 3.78 -26.02 5.95
N PRO A 158 4.05 -27.22 5.42
CA PRO A 158 5.40 -27.70 5.19
C PRO A 158 6.14 -26.78 4.21
N TYR A 159 7.15 -26.05 4.67
CA TYR A 159 7.88 -25.08 3.83
C TYR A 159 8.61 -25.75 2.67
N LYS A 160 9.06 -26.99 2.79
CA LYS A 160 9.67 -27.75 1.69
C LYS A 160 8.73 -27.96 0.50
N GLU A 161 7.42 -27.97 0.73
CA GLU A 161 6.42 -28.07 -0.33
C GLU A 161 5.81 -26.73 -0.73
N ASN A 162 5.75 -25.76 0.19
CA ASN A 162 5.01 -24.50 0.04
C ASN A 162 5.87 -23.28 0.39
N LEU A 163 7.14 -23.27 -0.02
CA LEU A 163 8.17 -22.33 0.41
C LEU A 163 7.67 -20.87 0.46
N TRP A 164 7.23 -20.35 -0.68
CA TRP A 164 6.79 -18.96 -0.80
C TRP A 164 5.50 -18.67 -0.06
N LEU A 165 4.52 -19.57 -0.11
CA LEU A 165 3.25 -19.37 0.59
C LEU A 165 3.44 -19.46 2.11
N SER A 166 4.24 -20.41 2.60
CA SER A 166 4.52 -20.54 4.05
C SER A 166 5.35 -19.39 4.61
N SER A 167 6.00 -18.61 3.73
CA SER A 167 6.78 -17.43 4.11
C SER A 167 5.96 -16.13 4.20
N LEU A 168 4.67 -16.14 3.80
CA LEU A 168 3.77 -14.98 3.96
C LEU A 168 3.32 -14.81 5.42
N ARG A 169 4.25 -14.52 6.30
CA ARG A 169 4.07 -14.39 7.75
C ARG A 169 4.99 -13.30 8.32
N THR A 170 4.79 -12.93 9.57
CA THR A 170 5.54 -11.86 10.25
C THR A 170 6.45 -12.36 11.36
N ASP A 171 6.62 -13.66 11.48
CA ASP A 171 7.34 -14.35 12.55
C ASP A 171 8.31 -15.40 12.02
N LEU A 172 8.92 -15.12 10.85
CA LEU A 172 10.04 -15.92 10.36
C LEU A 172 11.23 -15.82 11.33
N VAL A 173 11.93 -16.92 11.49
CA VAL A 173 13.13 -17.00 12.31
C VAL A 173 14.30 -17.54 11.49
N PRO A 174 15.55 -17.21 11.83
CA PRO A 174 16.73 -17.82 11.19
C PRO A 174 16.69 -19.35 11.27
N GLY A 175 17.09 -20.02 10.19
CA GLY A 175 17.13 -21.48 10.08
C GLY A 175 16.79 -21.98 8.70
N GLU A 176 16.66 -23.33 8.55
CA GLU A 176 16.55 -24.03 7.27
C GLU A 176 15.45 -23.46 6.34
N HIS A 177 14.30 -23.01 6.89
CA HIS A 177 13.24 -22.41 6.09
C HIS A 177 13.70 -21.10 5.42
N LEU A 178 14.34 -20.22 6.21
CA LEU A 178 14.83 -18.95 5.71
C LEU A 178 15.99 -19.13 4.73
N ASP A 179 16.90 -20.09 5.03
CA ASP A 179 18.03 -20.41 4.15
C ASP A 179 17.54 -20.89 2.79
N MET A 180 16.57 -21.80 2.76
CA MET A 180 15.95 -22.26 1.52
C MET A 180 15.24 -21.13 0.75
N LEU A 181 14.59 -20.23 1.46
CA LEU A 181 13.92 -19.07 0.83
C LEU A 181 14.93 -18.14 0.16
N MET A 182 16.04 -17.87 0.83
CA MET A 182 17.11 -17.03 0.30
C MET A 182 17.79 -17.69 -0.91
N GLU A 183 18.09 -18.99 -0.82
CA GLU A 183 18.67 -19.74 -1.93
C GLU A 183 17.76 -19.76 -3.16
N ASP A 184 16.46 -20.04 -2.96
CA ASP A 184 15.49 -20.04 -4.08
C ASP A 184 15.33 -18.63 -4.67
N TYR A 185 15.32 -17.58 -3.84
CA TYR A 185 15.30 -16.19 -4.30
C TYR A 185 16.55 -15.85 -5.13
N GLN A 186 17.74 -16.21 -4.66
CA GLN A 186 18.99 -16.00 -5.40
C GLN A 186 18.95 -16.58 -6.81
N ASN A 187 18.34 -17.77 -6.96
CA ASN A 187 18.19 -18.43 -8.27
C ASN A 187 17.13 -17.79 -9.18
N HIS A 188 16.25 -16.93 -8.63
CA HIS A 188 15.13 -16.32 -9.35
C HIS A 188 15.11 -14.80 -9.24
N LYS A 189 16.21 -14.14 -8.79
CA LYS A 189 16.28 -12.71 -8.49
C LYS A 189 15.91 -11.78 -9.65
N ASP A 190 16.06 -12.23 -10.89
CA ASP A 190 15.70 -11.47 -12.09
C ASP A 190 14.18 -11.48 -12.38
N SER A 191 13.40 -12.30 -11.69
CA SER A 191 11.96 -12.39 -11.85
C SER A 191 11.25 -11.34 -11.00
N LYS A 192 10.42 -10.50 -11.62
CA LYS A 192 9.64 -9.47 -10.94
C LYS A 192 8.69 -10.04 -9.87
N ASP A 193 8.13 -11.23 -10.10
CA ASP A 193 7.23 -11.88 -9.15
C ASP A 193 7.98 -12.30 -7.89
N TYR A 194 9.16 -12.89 -8.04
CA TYR A 194 10.00 -13.26 -6.92
C TYR A 194 10.52 -12.04 -6.15
N GLN A 195 10.92 -10.98 -6.86
CA GLN A 195 11.32 -9.71 -6.24
C GLN A 195 10.17 -9.11 -5.40
N ALA A 196 8.96 -9.02 -5.98
CA ALA A 196 7.79 -8.48 -5.29
C ALA A 196 7.42 -9.31 -4.05
N MET A 197 7.49 -10.64 -4.14
CA MET A 197 7.27 -11.53 -3.00
C MET A 197 8.30 -11.31 -1.91
N MET A 198 9.58 -11.31 -2.28
CA MET A 198 10.69 -11.15 -1.34
C MET A 198 10.66 -9.80 -0.64
N ASP A 199 10.34 -8.72 -1.37
CA ASP A 199 10.18 -7.38 -0.81
C ASP A 199 9.16 -7.34 0.35
N VAL A 200 7.98 -7.94 0.14
CA VAL A 200 6.95 -7.99 1.19
C VAL A 200 7.38 -8.87 2.37
N ILE A 201 8.00 -10.03 2.11
CA ILE A 201 8.46 -10.95 3.16
C ILE A 201 9.56 -10.28 4.01
N VAL A 202 10.52 -9.62 3.38
CA VAL A 202 11.62 -8.90 4.04
C VAL A 202 11.07 -7.76 4.91
N ARG A 203 10.18 -6.94 4.37
CA ARG A 203 9.55 -5.85 5.15
C ARG A 203 8.73 -6.36 6.32
N ALA A 204 8.02 -7.47 6.15
CA ALA A 204 7.22 -8.07 7.22
C ALA A 204 8.08 -8.70 8.33
N ASN A 205 9.34 -9.04 8.03
CA ASN A 205 10.27 -9.71 8.93
C ASN A 205 11.64 -8.98 9.00
N HIS A 206 11.62 -7.65 8.94
CA HIS A 206 12.81 -6.81 8.80
C HIS A 206 13.94 -7.20 9.76
N ASN A 207 13.64 -7.34 11.06
CA ASN A 207 14.67 -7.67 12.06
C ASN A 207 15.37 -9.00 11.77
N THR A 208 14.60 -10.01 11.37
CA THR A 208 15.15 -11.34 11.03
C THR A 208 16.08 -11.26 9.82
N PHE A 209 15.69 -10.50 8.79
CA PHE A 209 16.51 -10.34 7.60
C PHE A 209 17.73 -9.45 7.82
N GLU A 210 17.66 -8.46 8.71
CA GLU A 210 18.84 -7.68 9.13
C GLU A 210 19.91 -8.55 9.78
N GLU A 211 19.51 -9.60 10.52
CA GLU A 211 20.46 -10.55 11.13
C GLU A 211 21.16 -11.45 10.12
N VAL A 212 20.54 -11.71 8.97
CA VAL A 212 21.04 -12.66 7.96
C VAL A 212 21.39 -12.03 6.62
N LYS A 213 21.30 -10.70 6.49
CA LYS A 213 21.52 -9.99 5.21
C LYS A 213 22.87 -10.27 4.57
N ASP A 214 23.91 -10.44 5.39
CA ASP A 214 25.28 -10.70 4.91
C ASP A 214 25.46 -12.10 4.31
N MET A 215 24.43 -12.95 4.41
CA MET A 215 24.47 -14.32 3.88
C MET A 215 23.99 -14.42 2.42
N CYS A 216 23.40 -13.34 1.85
CA CYS A 216 22.82 -13.38 0.51
C CYS A 216 23.05 -12.07 -0.27
N GLU A 217 23.82 -12.15 -1.36
CA GLU A 217 24.13 -10.99 -2.22
C GLU A 217 22.86 -10.33 -2.81
N ALA A 218 21.86 -11.14 -3.19
CA ALA A 218 20.60 -10.61 -3.71
C ALA A 218 19.77 -9.85 -2.67
N LEU A 219 19.93 -10.14 -1.37
CA LEU A 219 19.35 -9.34 -0.30
C LEU A 219 20.05 -7.99 -0.17
N HIS A 220 21.38 -7.95 -0.29
CA HIS A 220 22.12 -6.68 -0.32
C HIS A 220 21.63 -5.76 -1.45
N GLU A 221 21.41 -6.31 -2.65
CA GLU A 221 20.86 -5.55 -3.77
C GLU A 221 19.45 -5.02 -3.45
N LEU A 222 18.56 -5.84 -2.88
CA LEU A 222 17.21 -5.46 -2.49
C LEU A 222 17.20 -4.34 -1.44
N PHE A 223 18.02 -4.46 -0.40
CA PHE A 223 18.15 -3.42 0.64
C PHE A 223 18.75 -2.12 0.08
N ALA A 224 19.72 -2.21 -0.84
CA ALA A 224 20.31 -1.03 -1.48
C ALA A 224 19.28 -0.27 -2.34
N GLU A 225 18.43 -0.98 -3.09
CA GLU A 225 17.35 -0.36 -3.87
C GLU A 225 16.31 0.33 -2.97
N ASP A 226 15.93 -0.28 -1.86
CA ASP A 226 14.97 0.31 -0.92
C ASP A 226 15.54 1.57 -0.25
N VAL A 227 16.79 1.55 0.16
CA VAL A 227 17.49 2.74 0.69
C VAL A 227 17.53 3.85 -0.37
N GLN A 228 17.84 3.54 -1.63
CA GLN A 228 17.83 4.53 -2.71
C GLN A 228 16.45 5.13 -2.95
N LYS A 229 15.39 4.32 -2.95
CA LYS A 229 14.00 4.79 -3.10
C LYS A 229 13.58 5.67 -1.91
N GLU A 230 13.94 5.31 -0.69
CA GLU A 230 13.65 6.10 0.52
C GLU A 230 14.42 7.44 0.49
N VAL A 231 15.71 7.42 0.16
CA VAL A 231 16.54 8.63 0.00
C VAL A 231 15.99 9.56 -1.08
N ALA A 232 15.59 9.03 -2.23
CA ALA A 232 14.98 9.82 -3.31
C ALA A 232 13.68 10.50 -2.84
N LYS A 233 12.83 9.78 -2.13
CA LYS A 233 11.54 10.27 -1.60
C LYS A 233 11.72 11.36 -0.54
N VAL A 234 12.66 11.13 0.39
CA VAL A 234 13.01 12.12 1.43
C VAL A 234 13.61 13.36 0.79
N THR A 235 14.50 13.20 -0.21
CA THR A 235 15.11 14.30 -0.94
C THR A 235 14.08 15.15 -1.66
N GLU A 236 13.10 14.53 -2.32
CA GLU A 236 12.00 15.24 -2.99
C GLU A 236 11.14 16.03 -1.98
N GLN A 237 10.79 15.41 -0.85
CA GLN A 237 10.00 16.07 0.21
C GLN A 237 10.74 17.26 0.82
N VAL A 238 12.02 17.08 1.16
CA VAL A 238 12.87 18.15 1.71
C VAL A 238 13.05 19.28 0.70
N THR A 239 13.34 18.97 -0.56
CA THR A 239 13.46 19.96 -1.61
C THR A 239 12.20 20.79 -1.77
N LYS A 240 11.02 20.15 -1.77
CA LYS A 240 9.74 20.85 -1.87
C LYS A 240 9.45 21.73 -0.66
N GLN A 241 9.75 21.26 0.55
CA GLN A 241 9.59 22.07 1.76
C GLN A 241 10.52 23.28 1.78
N VAL A 242 11.81 23.08 1.48
CA VAL A 242 12.80 24.15 1.44
C VAL A 242 12.45 25.18 0.36
N THR A 243 12.09 24.73 -0.84
CA THR A 243 11.69 25.62 -1.93
C THR A 243 10.50 26.49 -1.53
N ASN A 244 9.46 25.90 -0.95
CA ASN A 244 8.28 26.65 -0.49
C ASN A 244 8.63 27.67 0.62
N GLN A 245 9.45 27.26 1.58
CA GLN A 245 9.88 28.15 2.68
C GLN A 245 10.70 29.33 2.16
N VAL A 246 11.68 29.05 1.31
CA VAL A 246 12.53 30.11 0.72
C VAL A 246 11.72 31.04 -0.17
N THR A 247 10.84 30.51 -1.02
CA THR A 247 9.98 31.32 -1.87
C THR A 247 9.09 32.26 -1.06
N ASN A 248 8.44 31.75 -0.01
CA ASN A 248 7.58 32.58 0.85
C ASN A 248 8.38 33.66 1.57
N GLN A 249 9.53 33.33 2.17
CA GLN A 249 10.37 34.30 2.87
C GLN A 249 10.90 35.39 1.92
N VAL A 250 11.41 34.99 0.75
CA VAL A 250 11.90 35.94 -0.26
C VAL A 250 10.79 36.83 -0.77
N THR A 251 9.61 36.26 -1.07
CA THR A 251 8.44 37.05 -1.52
C THR A 251 8.01 38.06 -0.48
N GLU A 252 7.94 37.66 0.79
CA GLU A 252 7.55 38.56 1.88
C GLU A 252 8.57 39.70 2.06
N GLN A 253 9.87 39.37 2.07
CA GLN A 253 10.93 40.37 2.21
C GLN A 253 10.96 41.35 1.04
N VAL A 254 10.90 40.83 -0.19
CA VAL A 254 10.91 41.66 -1.41
C VAL A 254 9.68 42.57 -1.45
N THR A 255 8.49 42.02 -1.16
CA THR A 255 7.24 42.79 -1.12
C THR A 255 7.34 43.93 -0.11
N LYS A 256 7.84 43.65 1.10
CA LYS A 256 8.02 44.63 2.15
C LYS A 256 8.99 45.73 1.72
N GLN A 257 10.13 45.37 1.17
CA GLN A 257 11.15 46.29 0.70
C GLN A 257 10.63 47.19 -0.42
N VAL A 258 10.02 46.60 -1.45
CA VAL A 258 9.47 47.36 -2.60
C VAL A 258 8.37 48.30 -2.15
N THR A 259 7.47 47.84 -1.25
CA THR A 259 6.41 48.70 -0.72
C THR A 259 6.97 49.91 0.04
N GLN A 260 8.00 49.73 0.86
CA GLN A 260 8.67 50.78 1.59
C GLN A 260 9.34 51.78 0.62
N ASP A 261 10.08 51.27 -0.37
CA ASP A 261 10.79 52.13 -1.32
C ASP A 261 9.84 52.95 -2.22
N VAL A 262 8.75 52.30 -2.70
CA VAL A 262 7.71 52.99 -3.50
C VAL A 262 6.98 54.03 -2.66
N THR A 263 6.64 53.70 -1.42
CA THR A 263 5.96 54.65 -0.49
C THR A 263 6.86 55.87 -0.23
N ARG A 264 8.15 55.61 0.08
CA ARG A 264 9.12 56.67 0.30
C ARG A 264 9.27 57.60 -0.91
N HIS A 265 9.39 56.99 -2.11
CA HIS A 265 9.51 57.73 -3.37
C HIS A 265 8.26 58.62 -3.64
N ASN A 266 7.06 58.06 -3.44
CA ASN A 266 5.81 58.79 -3.62
C ASN A 266 5.67 59.96 -2.66
N ILE A 267 6.10 59.81 -1.39
CA ILE A 267 6.09 60.90 -0.40
C ILE A 267 7.05 62.01 -0.86
N LEU A 268 8.25 61.71 -1.29
CA LEU A 268 9.21 62.68 -1.78
C LEU A 268 8.67 63.46 -2.99
N LEU A 269 8.11 62.76 -3.97
CA LEU A 269 7.47 63.40 -5.15
C LEU A 269 6.32 64.30 -4.75
N PHE A 270 5.53 63.91 -3.76
CA PHE A 270 4.40 64.69 -3.23
C PHE A 270 4.90 65.98 -2.52
N VAL A 271 5.95 65.87 -1.71
CA VAL A 271 6.59 67.01 -1.05
C VAL A 271 7.13 67.99 -2.10
N GLN A 272 7.88 67.47 -3.06
CA GLN A 272 8.48 68.27 -4.15
C GLN A 272 7.40 69.02 -4.94
N ALA A 273 6.32 68.34 -5.36
CA ALA A 273 5.26 68.98 -6.13
C ALA A 273 4.56 70.12 -5.33
N LEU A 274 4.35 69.94 -4.02
CA LEU A 274 3.76 70.97 -3.20
C LEU A 274 4.71 72.14 -2.95
N THR A 275 6.02 71.88 -2.86
CA THR A 275 7.06 72.92 -2.71
C THR A 275 7.18 73.76 -3.98
N ASP A 276 7.22 73.09 -5.16
CA ASP A 276 7.24 73.74 -6.47
C ASP A 276 6.00 74.63 -6.71
N ASP A 277 4.84 74.21 -6.20
CA ASP A 277 3.60 75.00 -6.21
C ASP A 277 3.59 76.15 -5.21
N GLY A 278 4.68 76.36 -4.45
CA GLY A 278 4.87 77.47 -3.53
C GLY A 278 4.15 77.36 -2.18
N TYR A 279 3.72 76.15 -1.76
CA TYR A 279 3.10 75.94 -0.43
C TYR A 279 4.18 76.03 0.67
N LYS A 280 3.82 76.68 1.79
CA LYS A 280 4.67 76.72 2.98
C LYS A 280 4.78 75.39 3.68
N ASN A 281 5.90 75.09 4.34
CA ASN A 281 6.20 73.86 5.03
C ASN A 281 5.11 73.43 6.02
N GLU A 282 4.38 74.36 6.67
CA GLU A 282 3.27 74.05 7.59
C GLU A 282 2.09 73.42 6.85
N VAL A 283 1.79 73.84 5.63
CA VAL A 283 0.71 73.27 4.79
C VAL A 283 1.13 71.93 4.23
N VAL A 284 2.40 71.76 3.78
CA VAL A 284 2.96 70.51 3.34
C VAL A 284 2.89 69.47 4.48
N ALA A 285 3.33 69.83 5.69
CA ALA A 285 3.25 68.98 6.88
C ALA A 285 1.82 68.51 7.20
N SER A 286 0.85 69.45 7.15
CA SER A 286 -0.56 69.10 7.37
C SER A 286 -1.09 68.10 6.34
N ARG A 287 -0.73 68.27 5.07
CA ARG A 287 -1.13 67.30 4.00
C ARG A 287 -0.43 65.95 4.12
N LEU A 288 0.84 65.93 4.47
CA LEU A 288 1.56 64.67 4.75
C LEU A 288 0.92 63.88 5.86
N ARG A 289 0.53 64.56 6.97
CA ARG A 289 -0.18 63.92 8.06
C ARG A 289 -1.56 63.37 7.62
N LYS A 290 -2.30 64.15 6.81
CA LYS A 290 -3.61 63.75 6.32
C LYS A 290 -3.62 62.61 5.34
N TYR A 291 -2.71 62.57 4.38
CA TYR A 291 -2.74 61.62 3.26
C TYR A 291 -1.86 60.40 3.47
N PHE A 292 -0.78 60.50 4.24
CA PHE A 292 0.17 59.43 4.47
C PHE A 292 0.22 58.96 5.92
N SER A 293 -0.54 59.62 6.83
CA SER A 293 -0.59 59.27 8.27
C SER A 293 0.81 59.21 8.93
N LEU A 294 1.71 60.09 8.53
CA LEU A 294 3.10 60.11 9.02
C LEU A 294 3.19 60.74 10.44
N SER A 295 4.18 60.26 11.19
CA SER A 295 4.56 60.82 12.48
C SER A 295 5.22 62.23 12.29
N GLU A 296 5.26 63.00 13.38
CA GLU A 296 5.94 64.31 13.37
C GLU A 296 7.44 64.19 13.01
N GLU A 297 8.06 63.09 13.41
CA GLU A 297 9.47 62.81 13.14
C GLU A 297 9.68 62.50 11.67
N ASP A 298 8.83 61.64 11.05
CA ASP A 298 8.88 61.35 9.63
C ASP A 298 8.60 62.56 8.76
N ILE A 299 7.64 63.38 9.14
CA ILE A 299 7.35 64.64 8.42
C ILE A 299 8.56 65.57 8.39
N ARG A 300 9.26 65.73 9.52
CA ARG A 300 10.50 66.53 9.57
C ARG A 300 11.59 65.92 8.68
N TYR A 301 11.72 64.60 8.68
CA TYR A 301 12.66 63.93 7.83
C TYR A 301 12.43 64.24 6.34
N TYR A 302 11.20 64.15 5.86
CA TYR A 302 10.87 64.38 4.45
C TYR A 302 10.94 65.85 4.05
N LEU A 303 10.61 66.80 4.93
CA LEU A 303 10.75 68.21 4.67
C LEU A 303 12.21 68.68 4.63
N ASN A 304 13.10 68.06 5.37
CA ASN A 304 14.53 68.37 5.37
C ASN A 304 15.28 67.67 4.22
N ALA A 305 14.75 66.56 3.67
CA ALA A 305 15.36 65.80 2.58
C ALA A 305 15.37 66.57 1.26
N GLU A 306 14.61 67.65 1.09
CA GLU A 306 14.63 68.54 -0.08
C GLU A 306 15.72 69.62 -0.05
N GLN A 307 16.52 69.70 1.00
CA GLN A 307 17.60 70.72 1.07
C GLN A 307 18.96 70.20 0.59
N PHE A 308 19.01 69.04 -0.04
CA PHE A 308 20.18 68.46 -0.70
C PHE A 308 19.81 68.03 -2.12
#